data_72291dcf402e7750e3df900a5ea9cef1
#
_entry.id   72291dcf402e7750e3df900a5ea9cef1
#
_cell.length_a   1.000
_cell.length_b   1.000
_cell.length_c   1.000
_cell.angle_alpha   90.00
_cell.angle_beta   90.00
_cell.angle_gamma   90.00
#
_symmetry.space_group_name_H-M   'P 1'
#
loop_
_entity.id
_entity.type
_entity.pdbx_description
1 polymer ?
#
loop_
_entity_poly.entity_id
_entity_poly.type
_entity_poly.pdbx_seq_one_letter_code
_entity_poly.pdbx_strand_id
1 'polypeptide(L)'
;MANAPSVTVGGVTYHVSPEYLMNAASDTNTTAERVKGQLDEIKTYVYSLEAVWKGIAHDRFTALMAEYDILANMLHDALTGIASGLHGTYVNYHDSEQQNIQNLQSIESSMPGGHTAVANLT
;
A
#
# COMPACT_ATOMS: atom_id res chain seq x y z
N MET A 1 0.50 -20.75 -16.33
CA MET A 1 0.37 -19.53 -15.56
C MET A 1 1.07 -18.39 -16.27
N ALA A 2 0.42 -17.27 -16.40
CA ALA A 2 1.04 -16.12 -17.03
C ALA A 2 2.27 -15.66 -16.25
N ASN A 3 3.32 -15.27 -16.96
CA ASN A 3 4.50 -14.69 -16.32
C ASN A 3 4.14 -13.39 -15.63
N ALA A 4 4.72 -13.17 -14.47
CA ALA A 4 4.60 -11.89 -13.79
C ALA A 4 5.16 -10.78 -14.70
N PRO A 5 4.48 -9.63 -14.81
CA PRO A 5 5.01 -8.51 -15.55
C PRO A 5 6.32 -8.04 -14.94
N SER A 6 7.19 -7.53 -15.78
CA SER A 6 8.46 -6.97 -15.32
C SER A 6 8.48 -5.47 -15.56
N VAL A 7 9.07 -4.76 -14.61
CA VAL A 7 9.30 -3.32 -14.69
C VAL A 7 10.79 -3.08 -14.55
N THR A 8 11.36 -2.30 -15.46
CA THR A 8 12.78 -1.96 -15.42
C THR A 8 12.92 -0.51 -14.96
N VAL A 9 13.64 -0.34 -13.85
CA VAL A 9 13.92 0.97 -13.27
C VAL A 9 15.41 1.06 -12.97
N GLY A 10 16.07 2.08 -13.50
CA GLY A 10 17.50 2.26 -13.25
C GLY A 10 18.38 1.09 -13.68
N GLY A 11 17.99 0.37 -14.74
CA GLY A 11 18.72 -0.79 -15.22
C GLY A 11 18.45 -2.09 -14.48
N VAL A 12 17.57 -2.06 -13.47
CA VAL A 12 17.15 -3.24 -12.70
C VAL A 12 15.73 -3.64 -13.09
N THR A 13 15.54 -4.91 -13.39
CA THR A 13 14.23 -5.45 -13.76
C THR A 13 13.58 -6.08 -12.54
N TYR A 14 12.36 -5.62 -12.25
CA TYR A 14 11.54 -6.12 -11.16
C TYR A 14 10.36 -6.91 -11.72
N HIS A 15 10.10 -8.05 -11.11
CA HIS A 15 8.92 -8.85 -11.43
C HIS A 15 7.83 -8.58 -10.39
N VAL A 16 6.73 -7.96 -10.82
CA VAL A 16 5.61 -7.60 -9.95
C VAL A 16 4.35 -8.29 -10.45
N SER A 17 3.71 -9.08 -9.60
CA SER A 17 2.42 -9.69 -9.90
C SER A 17 1.29 -8.89 -9.28
N PRO A 18 0.08 -8.91 -9.87
CA PRO A 18 -1.10 -8.29 -9.24
C PRO A 18 -1.38 -8.84 -7.84
N GLU A 19 -1.22 -10.13 -7.64
CA GLU A 19 -1.41 -10.75 -6.31
C GLU A 19 -0.40 -10.22 -5.29
N TYR A 20 0.83 -9.97 -5.70
CA TYR A 20 1.83 -9.38 -4.82
C TYR A 20 1.39 -8.00 -4.34
N LEU A 21 0.89 -7.16 -5.24
CA LEU A 21 0.42 -5.81 -4.90
C LEU A 21 -0.77 -5.87 -3.94
N MET A 22 -1.71 -6.77 -4.19
CA MET A 22 -2.87 -6.93 -3.33
C MET A 22 -2.47 -7.43 -1.94
N ASN A 23 -1.58 -8.41 -1.88
CA ASN A 23 -1.07 -8.94 -0.61
C ASN A 23 -0.28 -7.88 0.15
N ALA A 24 0.55 -7.10 -0.54
CA ALA A 24 1.29 -6.00 0.08
C ALA A 24 0.35 -4.94 0.65
N ALA A 25 -0.73 -4.60 -0.05
CA ALA A 25 -1.74 -3.66 0.45
C ALA A 25 -2.42 -4.20 1.71
N SER A 26 -2.82 -5.47 1.69
CA SER A 26 -3.46 -6.12 2.84
C SER A 26 -2.50 -6.20 4.04
N ASP A 27 -1.26 -6.61 3.80
CA ASP A 27 -0.25 -6.73 4.86
C ASP A 27 0.08 -5.36 5.45
N THR A 28 0.14 -4.32 4.63
CA THR A 28 0.38 -2.95 5.09
C THR A 28 -0.77 -2.45 5.95
N ASN A 29 -2.03 -2.72 5.57
CA ASN A 29 -3.19 -2.38 6.39
C ASN A 29 -3.16 -3.12 7.74
N THR A 30 -2.86 -4.41 7.74
CA THR A 30 -2.73 -5.20 8.96
C THR A 30 -1.63 -4.63 9.86
N THR A 31 -0.50 -4.25 9.28
CA THR A 31 0.60 -3.64 10.01
C THR A 31 0.19 -2.28 10.58
N ALA A 32 -0.55 -1.47 9.83
CA ALA A 32 -1.05 -0.18 10.30
C ALA A 32 -1.93 -0.34 11.55
N GLU A 33 -2.83 -1.32 11.55
CA GLU A 33 -3.69 -1.59 12.69
C GLU A 33 -2.90 -2.14 13.89
N ARG A 34 -1.92 -2.99 13.63
CA ARG A 34 -1.04 -3.52 14.68
C ARG A 34 -0.22 -2.43 15.33
N VAL A 35 0.37 -1.54 14.53
CA VAL A 35 1.16 -0.40 15.03
C VAL A 35 0.27 0.53 15.85
N LYS A 36 -0.93 0.82 15.36
CA LYS A 36 -1.91 1.63 16.09
C LYS A 36 -2.22 1.03 17.46
N GLY A 37 -2.49 -0.28 17.51
CA GLY A 37 -2.75 -0.99 18.77
C GLY A 37 -1.57 -0.91 19.74
N GLN A 38 -0.35 -1.07 19.23
CA GLN A 38 0.87 -0.95 20.05
C GLN A 38 1.07 0.47 20.57
N LEU A 39 0.82 1.48 19.75
CA LEU A 39 0.90 2.88 20.14
C LEU A 39 -0.16 3.23 21.19
N ASP A 40 -1.36 2.68 21.08
CA ASP A 40 -2.41 2.88 22.07
C ASP A 40 -2.04 2.22 23.41
N GLU A 41 -1.42 1.05 23.40
CA GLU A 41 -0.93 0.38 24.60
C GLU A 41 0.17 1.20 25.29
N ILE A 42 1.12 1.72 24.53
CA ILE A 42 2.18 2.59 25.05
C ILE A 42 1.56 3.85 25.66
N LYS A 43 0.62 4.46 24.97
CA LYS A 43 -0.09 5.66 25.45
C LYS A 43 -0.78 5.38 26.78
N THR A 44 -1.51 4.28 26.88
CA THR A 44 -2.20 3.89 28.12
C THR A 44 -1.21 3.71 29.26
N TYR A 45 -0.10 3.04 29.01
CA TYR A 45 0.95 2.86 30.02
C TYR A 45 1.53 4.19 30.46
N VAL A 46 1.87 5.08 29.52
CA VAL A 46 2.44 6.39 29.83
C VAL A 46 1.46 7.24 30.65
N TYR A 47 0.17 7.23 30.28
CA TYR A 47 -0.84 7.93 31.06
C TYR A 47 -1.01 7.36 32.47
N SER A 48 -0.77 6.07 32.66
CA SER A 48 -0.80 5.48 34.00
C SER A 48 0.25 6.07 34.95
N LEU A 49 1.30 6.69 34.40
CA LEU A 49 2.34 7.35 35.16
C LEU A 49 2.05 8.82 35.44
N GLU A 50 0.95 9.37 34.91
CA GLU A 50 0.61 10.78 35.01
C GLU A 50 0.55 11.26 36.47
N ALA A 51 0.07 10.42 37.38
CA ALA A 51 -0.08 10.73 38.79
C ALA A 51 1.26 11.06 39.48
N VAL A 52 2.39 10.61 38.96
CA VAL A 52 3.72 10.90 39.51
C VAL A 52 4.30 12.20 38.98
N TRP A 53 3.71 12.77 37.92
CA TRP A 53 4.16 14.04 37.33
C TRP A 53 3.55 15.22 38.09
N LYS A 54 4.34 16.22 38.39
CA LYS A 54 3.92 17.40 39.15
C LYS A 54 4.48 18.69 38.56
N GLY A 55 3.70 19.77 38.62
CA GLY A 55 4.14 21.10 38.23
C GLY A 55 4.51 21.18 36.74
N ILE A 56 5.67 21.76 36.47
CA ILE A 56 6.15 21.98 35.09
C ILE A 56 6.31 20.65 34.36
N ALA A 57 6.70 19.58 35.05
CA ALA A 57 6.83 18.27 34.45
C ALA A 57 5.48 17.75 33.94
N HIS A 58 4.40 18.00 34.67
CA HIS A 58 3.04 17.64 34.24
C HIS A 58 2.63 18.39 32.97
N ASP A 59 2.91 19.69 32.90
CA ASP A 59 2.61 20.51 31.72
C ASP A 59 3.39 20.02 30.51
N ARG A 60 4.66 19.68 30.68
CA ARG A 60 5.50 19.11 29.63
C ARG A 60 4.97 17.76 29.18
N PHE A 61 4.56 16.93 30.12
CA PHE A 61 3.96 15.63 29.82
C PHE A 61 2.71 15.80 28.94
N THR A 62 1.82 16.72 29.32
CA THR A 62 0.59 16.98 28.56
C THR A 62 0.90 17.43 27.13
N ALA A 63 1.87 18.35 26.98
CA ALA A 63 2.28 18.83 25.66
C ALA A 63 2.90 17.72 24.81
N LEU A 64 3.76 16.89 25.38
CA LEU A 64 4.39 15.77 24.69
C LEU A 64 3.37 14.72 24.27
N MET A 65 2.35 14.45 25.10
CA MET A 65 1.33 13.49 24.75
C MET A 65 0.40 14.00 23.64
N ALA A 66 0.18 15.31 23.56
CA ALA A 66 -0.53 15.90 22.43
C ALA A 66 0.26 15.72 21.13
N GLU A 67 1.57 15.94 21.15
CA GLU A 67 2.45 15.68 20.01
C GLU A 67 2.47 14.18 19.65
N TYR A 68 2.50 13.32 20.65
CA TYR A 68 2.45 11.87 20.45
C TYR A 68 1.19 11.47 19.66
N ASP A 69 0.03 11.99 20.04
CA ASP A 69 -1.21 11.71 19.35
C ASP A 69 -1.19 12.16 17.88
N ILE A 70 -0.63 13.33 17.63
CA ILE A 70 -0.50 13.86 16.26
C ILE A 70 0.41 12.95 15.44
N LEU A 71 1.57 12.58 15.97
CA LEU A 71 2.53 11.72 15.28
C LEU A 71 1.98 10.30 15.07
N ALA A 72 1.28 9.76 16.06
CA ALA A 72 0.66 8.44 15.95
C ALA A 72 -0.39 8.41 14.84
N ASN A 73 -1.23 9.45 14.77
CA ASN A 73 -2.24 9.58 13.70
C ASN A 73 -1.57 9.77 12.33
N MET A 74 -0.51 10.56 12.24
CA MET A 74 0.23 10.74 11.00
C MET A 74 0.84 9.43 10.52
N LEU A 75 1.40 8.64 11.42
CA LEU A 75 1.96 7.33 11.08
C LEU A 75 0.88 6.38 10.56
N HIS A 76 -0.25 6.31 11.25
CA HIS A 76 -1.39 5.49 10.83
C HIS A 76 -1.88 5.91 9.45
N ASP A 77 -2.06 7.20 9.22
CA ASP A 77 -2.50 7.76 7.94
C ASP A 77 -1.49 7.48 6.84
N ALA A 78 -0.20 7.59 7.13
CA ALA A 78 0.85 7.27 6.17
C ALA A 78 0.81 5.80 5.76
N LEU A 79 0.68 4.89 6.72
CA LEU A 79 0.62 3.45 6.45
C LEU A 79 -0.65 3.07 5.67
N THR A 80 -1.81 3.60 6.07
CA THR A 80 -3.06 3.36 5.34
C THR A 80 -3.04 3.99 3.95
N GLY A 81 -2.37 5.14 3.80
CA GLY A 81 -2.15 5.77 2.50
C GLY A 81 -1.28 4.92 1.58
N ILE A 82 -0.22 4.32 2.11
CA ILE A 82 0.62 3.38 1.36
C ILE A 82 -0.20 2.16 0.93
N ALA A 83 -0.98 1.58 1.84
CA ALA A 83 -1.84 0.44 1.52
C ALA A 83 -2.86 0.80 0.45
N SER A 84 -3.48 1.96 0.54
CA SER A 84 -4.43 2.46 -0.46
C SER A 84 -3.76 2.66 -1.82
N GLY A 85 -2.55 3.22 -1.84
CA GLY A 85 -1.76 3.39 -3.05
C GLY A 85 -1.40 2.06 -3.71
N LEU A 86 -1.01 1.07 -2.92
CA LEU A 86 -0.72 -0.28 -3.42
C LEU A 86 -1.96 -0.94 -3.98
N HIS A 87 -3.10 -0.80 -3.30
CA HIS A 87 -4.37 -1.32 -3.80
C HIS A 87 -4.78 -0.64 -5.10
N GLY A 88 -4.65 0.68 -5.18
CA GLY A 88 -4.93 1.45 -6.39
C GLY A 88 -4.03 1.02 -7.56
N THR A 89 -2.76 0.77 -7.30
CA THR A 89 -1.83 0.25 -8.30
C THR A 89 -2.27 -1.13 -8.79
N TYR A 90 -2.70 -2.00 -7.88
CA TYR A 90 -3.23 -3.31 -8.23
C TYR A 90 -4.46 -3.18 -9.15
N VAL A 91 -5.41 -2.33 -8.79
CA VAL A 91 -6.64 -2.14 -9.59
C VAL A 91 -6.30 -1.59 -10.97
N ASN A 92 -5.46 -0.57 -11.05
CA ASN A 92 -5.05 0.01 -12.34
C ASN A 92 -4.32 -1.00 -13.20
N TYR A 93 -3.46 -1.79 -12.61
CA TYR A 93 -2.73 -2.84 -13.32
C TYR A 93 -3.68 -3.90 -13.86
N HIS A 94 -4.58 -4.38 -13.01
CA HIS A 94 -5.56 -5.39 -13.38
C HIS A 94 -6.47 -4.90 -14.51
N ASP A 95 -6.97 -3.68 -14.40
CA ASP A 95 -7.85 -3.08 -15.42
C ASP A 95 -7.10 -2.86 -16.72
N SER A 96 -5.85 -2.42 -16.69
CA SER A 96 -5.02 -2.25 -17.88
C SER A 96 -4.77 -3.59 -18.59
N GLU A 97 -4.53 -4.64 -17.82
CA GLU A 97 -4.32 -5.98 -18.38
C GLU A 97 -5.61 -6.49 -19.06
N GLN A 98 -6.76 -6.30 -18.42
CA GLN A 98 -8.05 -6.65 -19.01
C GLN A 98 -8.32 -5.86 -20.29
N GLN A 99 -8.02 -4.57 -20.29
CA GLN A 99 -8.20 -3.72 -21.47
C GLN A 99 -7.29 -4.16 -22.61
N ASN A 100 -6.06 -4.54 -22.32
CA ASN A 100 -5.13 -5.04 -23.33
C ASN A 100 -5.62 -6.35 -23.94
N ILE A 101 -6.13 -7.26 -23.12
CA ILE A 101 -6.71 -8.52 -23.62
C ILE A 101 -7.88 -8.24 -24.55
N GLN A 102 -8.80 -7.36 -24.16
CA GLN A 102 -9.94 -6.98 -24.99
C GLN A 102 -9.50 -6.35 -26.31
N ASN A 103 -8.52 -5.48 -26.29
CA ASN A 103 -7.98 -4.84 -27.49
C ASN A 103 -7.34 -5.87 -28.43
N LEU A 104 -6.59 -6.81 -27.92
CA LEU A 104 -5.99 -7.87 -28.72
C LEU A 104 -7.05 -8.78 -29.35
N GLN A 105 -8.09 -9.12 -28.60
CA GLN A 105 -9.21 -9.92 -29.11
C GLN A 105 -9.96 -9.19 -30.21
N SER A 106 -10.16 -7.88 -30.07
CA SER A 106 -10.82 -7.04 -31.09
C SER A 106 -9.98 -7.01 -32.38
N ILE A 107 -8.67 -6.85 -32.25
CA ILE A 107 -7.77 -6.86 -33.41
C ILE A 107 -7.80 -8.21 -34.09
N GLU A 108 -7.74 -9.29 -33.34
CA GLU A 108 -7.80 -10.65 -33.88
C GLU A 108 -9.10 -10.91 -34.64
N SER A 109 -10.22 -10.45 -34.09
CA SER A 109 -11.54 -10.61 -34.74
C SER A 109 -11.67 -9.81 -36.02
N SER A 110 -11.00 -8.66 -36.12
CA SER A 110 -11.12 -7.75 -37.29
C SER A 110 -10.09 -8.03 -38.39
N MET A 111 -9.07 -8.85 -38.11
CA MET A 111 -7.98 -9.13 -39.04
C MET A 111 -8.02 -10.60 -39.49
N PRO A 112 -8.60 -10.94 -40.63
CA PRO A 112 -8.61 -12.30 -41.14
C PRO A 112 -7.17 -12.82 -41.33
N GLY A 113 -6.83 -13.93 -40.66
CA GLY A 113 -5.50 -14.50 -40.73
C GLY A 113 -4.41 -13.72 -39.99
N GLY A 114 -4.80 -12.76 -39.16
CA GLY A 114 -3.87 -11.87 -38.46
C GLY A 114 -3.29 -12.37 -37.15
N HIS A 115 -3.45 -13.63 -36.82
CA HIS A 115 -3.01 -14.19 -35.54
C HIS A 115 -1.51 -14.02 -35.28
N THR A 116 -0.70 -14.16 -36.33
CA THR A 116 0.75 -13.99 -36.21
C THR A 116 1.13 -12.55 -35.87
N ALA A 117 0.42 -11.58 -36.44
CA ALA A 117 0.66 -10.16 -36.13
C ALA A 117 0.30 -9.83 -34.68
N VAL A 118 -0.79 -10.39 -34.16
CA VAL A 118 -1.19 -10.21 -32.77
C VAL A 118 -0.16 -10.79 -31.81
N ALA A 119 0.39 -11.95 -32.11
CA ALA A 119 1.42 -12.59 -31.27
C ALA A 119 2.69 -11.75 -31.16
N ASN A 120 3.02 -10.95 -32.17
CA ASN A 120 4.20 -10.09 -32.16
C ASN A 120 4.02 -8.80 -31.36
N LEU A 121 2.81 -8.49 -30.92
CA LEU A 121 2.53 -7.28 -30.13
C LEU A 121 2.78 -7.49 -28.63
N THR A 122 2.99 -8.70 -28.22
CA THR A 122 3.28 -9.03 -26.84
C THR A 122 4.79 -9.14 -26.62
#